data_62ca5827aa427607d9965026b370ebd9
#
_entry.id   62ca5827aa427607d9965026b370ebd9
#
_cell.length_a   1.000
_cell.length_b   1.000
_cell.length_c   1.000
_cell.angle_alpha   90.00
_cell.angle_beta   90.00
_cell.angle_gamma   90.00
#
_symmetry.space_group_name_H-M   'P 1'
#
loop_
_entity.id
_entity.type
_entity.pdbx_description
1 polymer ?
#
loop_
_entity_poly.entity_id
_entity_poly.type
_entity_poly.pdbx_seq_one_letter_code
_entity_poly.pdbx_strand_id
1 'polypeptide(L)'
;MAVLLALAGACVAQGKDKTTGTLKGKVAVEKGNAGGVEVSLLQAEDEIARTTTSKGGDFVFNRIHPGTYRVKFRKAGLAVGTVDAVTVKAGETRNLSKGIFLNIDEGSITFIRGSVFTETGRSVSGVRVELARVINETSIQKLDSRITGETGEFVFRLPPSSAKYRLTLKADGAETASKDVDVEGAAVYRIALTYKQAQK
;
A
#
# COMPACT_ATOMS: atom_id res chain seq x y z
N MET A 1 -23.52 55.87 -39.21
CA MET A 1 -24.21 54.56 -39.14
C MET A 1 -23.26 53.52 -38.68
N ALA A 2 -23.34 53.15 -37.41
CA ALA A 2 -22.53 52.09 -36.83
C ALA A 2 -23.42 50.82 -36.68
N VAL A 3 -23.04 49.75 -37.35
CA VAL A 3 -23.74 48.44 -37.29
C VAL A 3 -23.11 47.64 -36.14
N LEU A 4 -23.92 47.44 -35.11
CA LEU A 4 -23.54 46.59 -33.96
C LEU A 4 -23.85 45.15 -34.31
N LEU A 5 -22.80 44.33 -34.51
CA LEU A 5 -22.96 42.88 -34.72
C LEU A 5 -23.03 42.18 -33.37
N ALA A 6 -24.20 41.71 -32.96
CA ALA A 6 -24.39 40.91 -31.77
C ALA A 6 -23.99 39.47 -32.05
N LEU A 7 -22.87 39.02 -31.47
CA LEU A 7 -22.54 37.60 -31.40
C LEU A 7 -23.42 36.88 -30.39
N ALA A 8 -24.42 36.16 -30.86
CA ALA A 8 -25.16 35.21 -30.03
C ALA A 8 -24.29 33.98 -29.76
N GLY A 9 -23.73 33.90 -28.57
CA GLY A 9 -23.04 32.70 -28.09
C GLY A 9 -24.05 31.57 -27.91
N ALA A 10 -24.01 30.57 -28.77
CA ALA A 10 -24.78 29.33 -28.59
C ALA A 10 -24.18 28.55 -27.41
N CYS A 11 -24.86 28.60 -26.28
CA CYS A 11 -24.60 27.71 -25.14
C CYS A 11 -25.00 26.29 -25.55
N VAL A 12 -24.04 25.47 -26.00
CA VAL A 12 -24.28 24.05 -26.27
C VAL A 12 -24.51 23.37 -24.93
N ALA A 13 -25.76 23.15 -24.59
CA ALA A 13 -26.13 22.28 -23.47
C ALA A 13 -25.58 20.88 -23.79
N GLN A 14 -24.58 20.43 -23.07
CA GLN A 14 -24.11 19.05 -23.11
C GLN A 14 -25.24 18.15 -22.60
N GLY A 15 -26.03 17.62 -23.53
CA GLY A 15 -27.03 16.60 -23.25
C GLY A 15 -26.37 15.41 -22.57
N LYS A 16 -26.87 15.03 -21.39
CA LYS A 16 -26.45 13.78 -20.74
C LYS A 16 -26.63 12.65 -21.74
N ASP A 17 -25.54 11.99 -22.08
CA ASP A 17 -25.58 10.77 -22.89
C ASP A 17 -26.43 9.73 -22.14
N LYS A 18 -27.62 9.45 -22.69
CA LYS A 18 -28.60 8.53 -22.11
C LYS A 18 -28.33 7.06 -22.49
N THR A 19 -27.30 6.81 -23.29
CA THR A 19 -26.98 5.46 -23.80
C THR A 19 -25.93 4.75 -22.93
N THR A 20 -25.14 5.49 -22.17
CA THR A 20 -24.09 4.97 -21.29
C THR A 20 -24.32 5.38 -19.83
N GLY A 21 -23.68 4.66 -18.93
CA GLY A 21 -23.69 4.97 -17.49
C GLY A 21 -22.31 5.38 -16.97
N THR A 22 -22.27 5.74 -15.70
CA THR A 22 -21.03 6.04 -14.97
C THR A 22 -20.92 5.10 -13.77
N LEU A 23 -19.73 4.56 -13.55
CA LEU A 23 -19.38 3.81 -12.35
C LEU A 23 -18.31 4.57 -11.57
N LYS A 24 -18.58 4.88 -10.32
CA LYS A 24 -17.61 5.53 -9.42
C LYS A 24 -17.56 4.84 -8.07
N GLY A 25 -16.47 5.06 -7.34
CA GLY A 25 -16.36 4.50 -6.02
C GLY A 25 -15.14 5.03 -5.27
N LYS A 26 -14.97 4.49 -4.07
CA LYS A 26 -13.85 4.82 -3.20
C LYS A 26 -13.29 3.55 -2.59
N VAL A 27 -11.98 3.41 -2.68
CA VAL A 27 -11.20 2.32 -2.08
C VAL A 27 -10.61 2.81 -0.76
N ALA A 28 -10.73 2.02 0.29
CA ALA A 28 -9.97 2.16 1.52
C ALA A 28 -8.91 1.06 1.60
N VAL A 29 -7.82 1.31 2.31
CA VAL A 29 -6.72 0.36 2.52
C VAL A 29 -6.38 0.27 4.00
N GLU A 30 -5.92 -0.91 4.44
CA GLU A 30 -5.59 -1.15 5.83
C GLU A 30 -4.47 -0.22 6.35
N LYS A 31 -3.46 0.04 5.51
CA LYS A 31 -2.34 0.92 5.87
C LYS A 31 -1.82 1.67 4.65
N GLY A 32 -1.44 2.91 4.86
CA GLY A 32 -0.83 3.76 3.84
C GLY A 32 -1.86 4.56 3.06
N ASN A 33 -1.59 4.82 1.79
CA ASN A 33 -2.39 5.68 0.92
C ASN A 33 -3.17 4.83 -0.10
N ALA A 34 -4.47 5.07 -0.22
CA ALA A 34 -5.34 4.42 -1.20
C ALA A 34 -5.16 4.93 -2.65
N GLY A 35 -4.25 5.87 -2.89
CA GLY A 35 -3.93 6.34 -4.25
C GLY A 35 -3.10 5.35 -5.03
N GLY A 36 -3.30 5.33 -6.36
CA GLY A 36 -2.58 4.44 -7.26
C GLY A 36 -3.01 2.96 -7.19
N VAL A 37 -4.18 2.66 -6.61
CA VAL A 37 -4.79 1.34 -6.77
C VAL A 37 -5.28 1.22 -8.21
N GLU A 38 -4.81 0.22 -8.93
CA GLU A 38 -5.32 -0.12 -10.26
C GLU A 38 -6.73 -0.69 -10.13
N VAL A 39 -7.67 -0.16 -10.90
CA VAL A 39 -9.07 -0.58 -10.94
C VAL A 39 -9.39 -1.05 -12.35
N SER A 40 -9.69 -2.32 -12.52
CA SER A 40 -10.07 -2.94 -13.79
C SER A 40 -11.56 -3.25 -13.80
N LEU A 41 -12.24 -2.91 -14.89
CA LEU A 41 -13.64 -3.24 -15.16
C LEU A 41 -13.67 -4.42 -16.14
N LEU A 42 -14.25 -5.54 -15.71
CA LEU A 42 -14.33 -6.76 -16.50
C LEU A 42 -15.78 -7.09 -16.86
N GLN A 43 -15.98 -7.59 -18.08
CA GLN A 43 -17.23 -8.21 -18.50
C GLN A 43 -16.92 -9.67 -18.85
N ALA A 44 -17.52 -10.61 -18.15
CA ALA A 44 -17.03 -12.00 -18.07
C ALA A 44 -15.55 -12.00 -17.60
N GLU A 45 -14.62 -12.52 -18.39
CA GLU A 45 -13.18 -12.53 -18.09
C GLU A 45 -12.40 -11.43 -18.84
N ASP A 46 -13.06 -10.68 -19.75
CA ASP A 46 -12.40 -9.64 -20.55
C ASP A 46 -12.36 -8.30 -19.82
N GLU A 47 -11.17 -7.71 -19.76
CA GLU A 47 -10.98 -6.35 -19.24
C GLU A 47 -11.40 -5.33 -20.30
N ILE A 48 -12.48 -4.59 -20.04
CA ILE A 48 -13.05 -3.59 -20.96
C ILE A 48 -12.62 -2.16 -20.64
N ALA A 49 -12.20 -1.88 -19.42
CA ALA A 49 -11.70 -0.58 -19.02
C ALA A 49 -10.79 -0.68 -17.80
N ARG A 50 -9.86 0.27 -17.66
CA ARG A 50 -8.92 0.38 -16.55
C ARG A 50 -8.77 1.83 -16.13
N THR A 51 -8.62 2.07 -14.82
CA THR A 51 -8.29 3.37 -14.23
C THR A 51 -7.43 3.18 -12.98
N THR A 52 -7.00 4.26 -12.36
CA THR A 52 -6.30 4.24 -11.07
C THR A 52 -6.98 5.19 -10.09
N THR A 53 -6.90 4.86 -8.80
CA THR A 53 -7.46 5.72 -7.75
C THR A 53 -6.66 7.00 -7.56
N SER A 54 -7.36 8.08 -7.23
CA SER A 54 -6.78 9.33 -6.74
C SER A 54 -6.05 9.13 -5.39
N LYS A 55 -5.33 10.14 -4.90
CA LYS A 55 -4.71 10.12 -3.56
C LYS A 55 -5.72 9.81 -2.44
N GLY A 56 -6.97 10.20 -2.61
CA GLY A 56 -8.08 9.93 -1.67
C GLY A 56 -8.73 8.56 -1.82
N GLY A 57 -8.28 7.74 -2.77
CA GLY A 57 -8.85 6.43 -3.07
C GLY A 57 -10.04 6.46 -4.05
N ASP A 58 -10.40 7.62 -4.60
CA ASP A 58 -11.54 7.73 -5.49
C ASP A 58 -11.20 7.28 -6.91
N PHE A 59 -12.14 6.60 -7.58
CA PHE A 59 -12.06 6.20 -8.98
C PHE A 59 -13.35 6.46 -9.73
N VAL A 60 -13.27 6.56 -11.06
CA VAL A 60 -14.41 6.74 -11.94
C VAL A 60 -14.18 6.10 -13.29
N PHE A 61 -15.21 5.43 -13.81
CA PHE A 61 -15.35 5.00 -15.19
C PHE A 61 -16.54 5.73 -15.80
N ASN A 62 -16.32 6.47 -16.86
CA ASN A 62 -17.35 7.19 -17.60
C ASN A 62 -17.69 6.46 -18.89
N ARG A 63 -18.89 6.67 -19.39
CA ARG A 63 -19.37 6.14 -20.68
C ARG A 63 -19.27 4.61 -20.77
N ILE A 64 -19.72 3.93 -19.72
CA ILE A 64 -19.80 2.48 -19.67
C ILE A 64 -21.15 2.05 -20.24
N HIS A 65 -21.15 1.09 -21.17
CA HIS A 65 -22.38 0.50 -21.67
C HIS A 65 -23.20 -0.14 -20.55
N PRO A 66 -24.55 -0.14 -20.64
CA PRO A 66 -25.37 -0.85 -19.67
C PRO A 66 -25.02 -2.34 -19.65
N GLY A 67 -24.90 -2.90 -18.44
CA GLY A 67 -24.52 -4.30 -18.28
C GLY A 67 -24.16 -4.64 -16.85
N THR A 68 -23.76 -5.89 -16.64
CA THR A 68 -23.24 -6.39 -15.37
C THR A 68 -21.76 -6.69 -15.49
N TYR A 69 -21.00 -6.22 -14.53
CA TYR A 69 -19.55 -6.19 -14.55
C TYR A 69 -18.96 -6.75 -13.27
N ARG A 70 -17.70 -7.15 -13.34
CA ARG A 70 -16.81 -7.38 -12.20
C ARG A 70 -15.82 -6.22 -12.12
N VAL A 71 -15.58 -5.69 -10.92
CA VAL A 71 -14.56 -4.68 -10.68
C VAL A 71 -13.44 -5.30 -9.85
N LYS A 72 -12.22 -5.24 -10.35
CA LYS A 72 -11.03 -5.80 -9.72
C LYS A 72 -10.06 -4.69 -9.31
N PHE A 73 -9.53 -4.81 -8.10
CA PHE A 73 -8.62 -3.83 -7.49
C PHE A 73 -7.28 -4.47 -7.22
N ARG A 74 -6.20 -3.82 -7.67
CA ARG A 74 -4.82 -4.28 -7.46
C ARG A 74 -3.90 -3.15 -7.03
N LYS A 75 -3.06 -3.43 -6.05
CA LYS A 75 -1.92 -2.59 -5.70
C LYS A 75 -0.86 -3.47 -5.05
N ALA A 76 0.42 -3.24 -5.37
CA ALA A 76 1.52 -3.98 -4.76
C ALA A 76 1.46 -3.90 -3.23
N GLY A 77 1.60 -5.03 -2.56
CA GLY A 77 1.53 -5.16 -1.10
C GLY A 77 0.13 -5.22 -0.52
N LEU A 78 -0.92 -5.20 -1.35
CA LEU A 78 -2.31 -5.37 -0.92
C LEU A 78 -2.94 -6.61 -1.56
N ALA A 79 -3.81 -7.27 -0.82
CA ALA A 79 -4.62 -8.35 -1.33
C ALA A 79 -5.52 -7.85 -2.48
N VAL A 80 -5.71 -8.70 -3.48
CA VAL A 80 -6.57 -8.39 -4.62
C VAL A 80 -8.02 -8.33 -4.13
N GLY A 81 -8.68 -7.18 -4.36
CA GLY A 81 -10.11 -7.02 -4.10
C GLY A 81 -10.94 -7.27 -5.37
N THR A 82 -12.15 -7.80 -5.21
CA THR A 82 -13.13 -7.92 -6.29
C THR A 82 -14.53 -7.55 -5.80
N VAL A 83 -15.30 -6.92 -6.69
CA VAL A 83 -16.73 -6.70 -6.50
C VAL A 83 -17.43 -7.25 -7.72
N ASP A 84 -18.21 -8.31 -7.51
CA ASP A 84 -18.96 -8.98 -8.57
C ASP A 84 -20.37 -8.40 -8.74
N ALA A 85 -20.99 -8.71 -9.88
CA ALA A 85 -22.37 -8.37 -10.19
C ALA A 85 -22.70 -6.87 -10.10
N VAL A 86 -21.76 -6.02 -10.49
CA VAL A 86 -21.96 -4.57 -10.53
C VAL A 86 -22.79 -4.19 -11.75
N THR A 87 -24.06 -3.86 -11.54
CA THR A 87 -24.94 -3.44 -12.61
C THR A 87 -24.81 -1.95 -12.88
N VAL A 88 -24.50 -1.58 -14.13
CA VAL A 88 -24.49 -0.22 -14.67
C VAL A 88 -25.69 -0.06 -15.59
N LYS A 89 -26.48 1.00 -15.40
CA LYS A 89 -27.64 1.33 -16.25
C LYS A 89 -27.38 2.59 -17.06
N ALA A 90 -28.05 2.69 -18.20
CA ALA A 90 -27.98 3.86 -19.08
C ALA A 90 -28.47 5.13 -18.36
N GLY A 91 -27.73 6.22 -18.51
CA GLY A 91 -28.03 7.51 -17.90
C GLY A 91 -27.84 7.59 -16.37
N GLU A 92 -27.46 6.49 -15.70
CA GLU A 92 -27.30 6.42 -14.25
C GLU A 92 -25.83 6.43 -13.81
N THR A 93 -25.62 6.88 -12.57
CA THR A 93 -24.33 6.76 -11.88
C THR A 93 -24.43 5.69 -10.81
N ARG A 94 -23.70 4.58 -10.98
CA ARG A 94 -23.52 3.56 -9.96
C ARG A 94 -22.38 3.94 -9.02
N ASN A 95 -22.62 3.94 -7.72
CA ASN A 95 -21.63 4.28 -6.70
C ASN A 95 -21.27 3.06 -5.85
N LEU A 96 -19.97 2.74 -5.82
CA LEU A 96 -19.36 1.64 -5.03
C LEU A 96 -18.57 2.15 -3.82
N SER A 97 -18.95 3.29 -3.22
CA SER A 97 -18.19 3.87 -2.09
C SER A 97 -18.35 3.12 -0.76
N LYS A 98 -19.13 2.05 -0.71
CA LYS A 98 -19.29 1.22 0.49
C LYS A 98 -18.70 -0.17 0.28
N GLY A 99 -17.81 -0.59 1.19
CA GLY A 99 -17.35 -1.96 1.27
C GLY A 99 -16.11 -2.35 0.45
N ILE A 100 -15.44 -1.39 -0.19
CA ILE A 100 -14.17 -1.69 -0.87
C ILE A 100 -13.03 -1.39 0.11
N PHE A 101 -12.51 -2.45 0.72
CA PHE A 101 -11.39 -2.37 1.65
C PHE A 101 -10.34 -3.41 1.26
N LEU A 102 -9.11 -2.96 1.00
CA LEU A 102 -8.01 -3.85 0.64
C LEU A 102 -7.09 -4.03 1.86
N ASN A 103 -7.02 -5.27 2.31
CA ASN A 103 -6.10 -5.68 3.36
C ASN A 103 -4.67 -5.77 2.81
N ILE A 104 -3.70 -5.78 3.71
CA ILE A 104 -2.32 -6.09 3.37
C ILE A 104 -2.25 -7.54 2.89
N ASP A 105 -1.61 -7.77 1.75
CA ASP A 105 -1.29 -9.13 1.29
C ASP A 105 0.00 -9.61 2.00
N GLU A 106 -0.19 -10.40 3.04
CA GLU A 106 0.94 -10.95 3.82
C GLU A 106 1.86 -11.85 2.99
N GLY A 107 1.34 -12.47 1.91
CA GLY A 107 2.12 -13.27 0.97
C GLY A 107 3.01 -12.44 0.04
N SER A 108 2.77 -11.14 -0.07
CA SER A 108 3.59 -10.19 -0.87
C SER A 108 4.42 -9.23 -0.02
N ILE A 109 4.60 -9.51 1.28
CA ILE A 109 5.35 -8.67 2.21
C ILE A 109 6.57 -9.42 2.73
N THR A 110 7.67 -8.69 2.86
CA THR A 110 8.84 -9.13 3.59
C THR A 110 8.69 -8.75 5.07
N PHE A 111 8.82 -9.75 5.93
CA PHE A 111 8.91 -9.53 7.37
C PHE A 111 10.33 -9.78 7.84
N ILE A 112 10.96 -8.79 8.48
CA ILE A 112 12.14 -8.98 9.29
C ILE A 112 11.67 -8.92 10.74
N ARG A 113 11.66 -10.08 11.41
CA ARG A 113 11.23 -10.22 12.79
C ARG A 113 12.26 -10.92 13.65
N GLY A 114 12.29 -10.61 14.92
CA GLY A 114 13.25 -11.24 15.80
C GLY A 114 13.03 -10.86 17.26
N SER A 115 13.99 -11.24 18.06
CA SER A 115 14.00 -10.94 19.49
C SER A 115 15.40 -10.55 19.93
N VAL A 116 15.45 -9.77 21.01
CA VAL A 116 16.67 -9.35 21.68
C VAL A 116 16.82 -10.16 22.97
N PHE A 117 17.98 -10.76 23.15
CA PHE A 117 18.33 -11.56 24.31
C PHE A 117 19.62 -11.06 24.97
N THR A 118 19.75 -11.22 26.26
CA THR A 118 21.03 -11.11 26.95
C THR A 118 21.95 -12.28 26.55
N GLU A 119 23.23 -12.22 26.88
CA GLU A 119 24.16 -13.33 26.72
C GLU A 119 23.75 -14.60 27.47
N THR A 120 22.95 -14.44 28.53
CA THR A 120 22.38 -15.55 29.32
C THR A 120 21.04 -16.05 28.78
N GLY A 121 20.57 -15.56 27.61
CA GLY A 121 19.35 -16.02 26.95
C GLY A 121 18.04 -15.41 27.48
N ARG A 122 18.09 -14.40 28.35
CA ARG A 122 16.88 -13.70 28.83
C ARG A 122 16.43 -12.67 27.82
N SER A 123 15.12 -12.56 27.57
CA SER A 123 14.53 -11.55 26.71
C SER A 123 14.76 -10.13 27.24
N VAL A 124 15.01 -9.17 26.35
CA VAL A 124 15.24 -7.76 26.68
C VAL A 124 14.17 -6.90 26.07
N SER A 125 13.29 -6.34 26.90
CA SER A 125 12.22 -5.43 26.49
C SER A 125 12.69 -3.96 26.51
N GLY A 126 11.95 -3.07 25.84
CA GLY A 126 12.15 -1.63 25.90
C GLY A 126 13.40 -1.10 25.20
N VAL A 127 14.14 -1.93 24.45
CA VAL A 127 15.31 -1.51 23.71
C VAL A 127 14.96 -1.17 22.27
N ARG A 128 15.68 -0.21 21.69
CA ARG A 128 15.46 0.23 20.31
C ARG A 128 16.24 -0.62 19.34
N VAL A 129 15.54 -1.15 18.34
CA VAL A 129 16.13 -1.80 17.16
C VAL A 129 15.93 -0.89 15.96
N GLU A 130 17.00 -0.45 15.32
CA GLU A 130 17.00 0.36 14.12
C GLU A 130 17.17 -0.53 12.90
N LEU A 131 16.41 -0.26 11.85
CA LEU A 131 16.52 -0.89 10.54
C LEU A 131 17.09 0.09 9.54
N ALA A 132 18.14 -0.31 8.84
CA ALA A 132 18.72 0.45 7.74
C ALA A 132 18.93 -0.46 6.52
N ARG A 133 18.80 0.10 5.31
CA ARG A 133 19.21 -0.55 4.07
C ARG A 133 20.70 -0.31 3.84
N VAL A 134 21.46 -1.35 3.58
CA VAL A 134 22.86 -1.24 3.20
C VAL A 134 22.93 -0.89 1.73
N ILE A 135 23.48 0.28 1.41
CA ILE A 135 23.65 0.74 0.04
C ILE A 135 24.98 0.28 -0.52
N ASN A 136 26.05 0.39 0.30
CA ASN A 136 27.38 -0.12 0.03
C ASN A 136 28.12 -0.31 1.37
N GLU A 137 29.40 -0.65 1.33
CA GLU A 137 30.22 -0.94 2.53
C GLU A 137 30.27 0.21 3.54
N THR A 138 30.19 1.46 3.08
CA THR A 138 30.33 2.67 3.91
C THR A 138 29.04 3.45 4.09
N SER A 139 27.98 3.12 3.36
CA SER A 139 26.74 3.89 3.34
C SER A 139 25.52 3.03 3.68
N ILE A 140 24.75 3.48 4.65
CA ILE A 140 23.46 2.89 5.03
C ILE A 140 22.35 3.94 4.97
N GLN A 141 21.17 3.54 4.57
CA GLN A 141 19.97 4.37 4.61
C GLN A 141 19.08 3.89 5.75
N LYS A 142 18.92 4.72 6.79
CA LYS A 142 17.98 4.43 7.88
C LYS A 142 16.54 4.45 7.34
N LEU A 143 15.77 3.41 7.67
CA LEU A 143 14.38 3.23 7.21
C LEU A 143 13.37 3.36 8.33
N ASP A 144 13.59 2.67 9.46
CA ASP A 144 12.61 2.56 10.52
C ASP A 144 13.29 2.22 11.86
N SER A 145 12.53 2.30 12.95
CA SER A 145 12.96 1.80 14.26
C SER A 145 11.78 1.26 15.06
N ARG A 146 12.03 0.26 15.90
CA ARG A 146 11.07 -0.35 16.81
C ARG A 146 11.64 -0.44 18.21
N ILE A 147 10.77 -0.36 19.19
CA ILE A 147 11.09 -0.70 20.58
C ILE A 147 10.65 -2.14 20.80
N THR A 148 11.47 -2.95 21.44
CA THR A 148 11.12 -4.34 21.74
C THR A 148 9.98 -4.45 22.73
N GLY A 149 9.06 -5.40 22.46
CA GLY A 149 7.94 -5.75 23.34
C GLY A 149 8.39 -6.45 24.62
N GLU A 150 7.44 -6.88 25.44
CA GLU A 150 7.68 -7.51 26.74
C GLU A 150 8.54 -8.78 26.64
N THR A 151 8.39 -9.54 25.56
CA THR A 151 9.18 -10.75 25.25
C THR A 151 10.43 -10.48 24.42
N GLY A 152 10.85 -9.20 24.33
CA GLY A 152 12.02 -8.78 23.58
C GLY A 152 11.86 -8.76 22.07
N GLU A 153 10.65 -8.94 21.55
CA GLU A 153 10.35 -9.08 20.13
C GLU A 153 10.25 -7.75 19.39
N PHE A 154 10.59 -7.80 18.08
CA PHE A 154 10.41 -6.70 17.13
C PHE A 154 9.99 -7.23 15.77
N VAL A 155 9.28 -6.39 14.98
CA VAL A 155 8.85 -6.71 13.61
C VAL A 155 8.94 -5.48 12.72
N PHE A 156 9.61 -5.65 11.59
CA PHE A 156 9.60 -4.71 10.46
C PHE A 156 8.85 -5.32 9.29
N ARG A 157 8.05 -4.51 8.60
CA ARG A 157 7.34 -4.86 7.37
C ARG A 157 7.92 -4.05 6.23
N LEU A 158 8.34 -4.71 5.17
CA LEU A 158 8.99 -4.12 4.01
C LEU A 158 8.30 -4.57 2.72
N PRO A 159 8.33 -3.74 1.66
CA PRO A 159 8.01 -4.22 0.33
C PRO A 159 8.94 -5.37 -0.06
N PRO A 160 8.50 -6.34 -0.87
CA PRO A 160 9.37 -7.39 -1.37
C PRO A 160 10.46 -6.77 -2.26
N SER A 161 11.70 -7.02 -1.90
CA SER A 161 12.87 -6.53 -2.65
C SER A 161 14.07 -7.40 -2.34
N SER A 162 15.00 -7.50 -3.29
CA SER A 162 16.31 -8.08 -3.00
C SER A 162 17.24 -6.96 -2.51
N ALA A 163 17.61 -7.02 -1.23
CA ALA A 163 18.48 -6.02 -0.60
C ALA A 163 19.08 -6.55 0.70
N LYS A 164 20.21 -5.98 1.07
CA LYS A 164 20.82 -6.20 2.37
C LYS A 164 20.33 -5.15 3.36
N TYR A 165 19.91 -5.60 4.52
CA TYR A 165 19.48 -4.74 5.62
C TYR A 165 20.35 -4.95 6.84
N ARG A 166 20.57 -3.88 7.59
CA ARG A 166 21.27 -3.89 8.88
C ARG A 166 20.30 -3.57 10.00
N LEU A 167 20.28 -4.45 11.00
CA LEU A 167 19.60 -4.21 12.26
C LEU A 167 20.63 -3.78 13.28
N THR A 168 20.38 -2.67 13.97
CA THR A 168 21.29 -2.14 14.99
C THR A 168 20.53 -1.98 16.30
N LEU A 169 21.02 -2.63 17.33
CA LEU A 169 20.52 -2.49 18.69
C LEU A 169 21.06 -1.19 19.30
N LYS A 170 20.15 -0.38 19.86
CA LYS A 170 20.45 0.85 20.59
C LYS A 170 19.79 0.81 21.97
N ALA A 171 20.59 0.79 23.00
CA ALA A 171 20.12 0.86 24.39
C ALA A 171 21.16 1.60 25.25
N ASP A 172 20.68 2.32 26.24
CA ASP A 172 21.55 3.01 27.18
C ASP A 172 22.34 1.98 28.01
N GLY A 173 23.65 2.19 28.14
CA GLY A 173 24.53 1.28 28.86
C GLY A 173 24.77 -0.06 28.18
N ALA A 174 24.45 -0.19 26.89
CA ALA A 174 24.75 -1.37 26.08
C ALA A 174 25.79 -1.09 25.02
N GLU A 175 26.56 -2.12 24.67
CA GLU A 175 27.37 -2.09 23.43
C GLU A 175 26.44 -2.08 22.20
N THR A 176 26.83 -1.31 21.20
CA THR A 176 26.10 -1.30 19.93
C THR A 176 26.32 -2.63 19.21
N ALA A 177 25.27 -3.44 19.09
CA ALA A 177 25.30 -4.68 18.30
C ALA A 177 24.59 -4.47 16.97
N SER A 178 25.17 -4.96 15.88
CA SER A 178 24.55 -4.92 14.55
C SER A 178 24.58 -6.29 13.91
N LYS A 179 23.54 -6.59 13.12
CA LYS A 179 23.47 -7.81 12.31
C LYS A 179 22.88 -7.51 10.95
N ASP A 180 23.54 -8.00 9.92
CA ASP A 180 23.06 -7.88 8.54
C ASP A 180 22.17 -9.07 8.19
N VAL A 181 21.19 -8.83 7.31
CA VAL A 181 20.30 -9.83 6.74
C VAL A 181 20.13 -9.57 5.25
N ASP A 182 20.41 -10.61 4.46
CA ASP A 182 20.13 -10.59 3.03
C ASP A 182 18.67 -11.00 2.83
N VAL A 183 17.90 -10.12 2.19
CA VAL A 183 16.49 -10.30 1.89
C VAL A 183 16.36 -10.58 0.40
N GLU A 184 15.66 -11.67 0.07
CA GLU A 184 15.37 -12.08 -1.31
C GLU A 184 13.86 -12.28 -1.46
N GLY A 185 13.14 -11.18 -1.74
CA GLY A 185 11.70 -11.20 -1.96
C GLY A 185 10.85 -11.28 -0.70
N ALA A 186 9.58 -11.67 -0.89
CA ALA A 186 8.57 -11.77 0.16
C ALA A 186 8.76 -13.04 0.98
N ALA A 187 9.23 -12.91 2.20
CA ALA A 187 9.44 -14.00 3.16
C ALA A 187 9.53 -13.48 4.60
N VAL A 188 9.55 -14.39 5.55
CA VAL A 188 9.77 -14.09 6.97
C VAL A 188 11.22 -14.40 7.33
N TYR A 189 12.02 -13.35 7.53
CA TYR A 189 13.41 -13.43 7.99
C TYR A 189 13.46 -13.31 9.51
N ARG A 190 14.03 -14.32 10.18
CA ARG A 190 14.09 -14.39 11.64
C ARG A 190 15.51 -14.06 12.12
N ILE A 191 15.63 -13.09 13.03
CA ILE A 191 16.90 -12.56 13.52
C ILE A 191 16.90 -12.54 15.05
N ALA A 192 17.96 -13.04 15.65
CA ALA A 192 18.25 -12.84 17.06
C ALA A 192 19.38 -11.81 17.21
N LEU A 193 19.17 -10.83 18.10
CA LEU A 193 20.18 -9.86 18.49
C LEU A 193 20.57 -10.11 19.95
N THR A 194 21.86 -9.94 20.24
CA THR A 194 22.39 -10.11 21.60
C THR A 194 22.64 -8.75 22.22
N TYR A 195 22.02 -8.51 23.38
CA TYR A 195 22.30 -7.38 24.21
C TYR A 195 23.53 -7.67 25.07
N LYS A 196 24.55 -6.85 24.96
CA LYS A 196 25.73 -6.86 25.81
C LYS A 196 25.79 -5.57 26.59
N GLN A 197 25.96 -5.69 27.91
CA GLN A 197 26.16 -4.52 28.75
C GLN A 197 27.54 -3.91 28.47
N ALA A 198 27.60 -2.59 28.29
CA ALA A 198 28.87 -1.91 28.14
C ALA A 198 29.71 -2.08 29.41
N GLN A 199 30.93 -2.49 29.26
CA GLN A 199 31.87 -2.53 30.39
C GLN A 199 32.20 -1.08 30.78
N LYS A 200 32.06 -0.77 32.07
CA LYS A 200 32.46 0.51 32.65
C LYS A 200 33.96 0.62 32.78
#